data_6f8f60889cdca1abecccf55efcfbc15e
#
_entry.id   6f8f60889cdca1abecccf55efcfbc15e
#
_cell.length_a   1.000
_cell.length_b   1.000
_cell.length_c   1.000
_cell.angle_alpha   90.00
_cell.angle_beta   90.00
_cell.angle_gamma   90.00
#
_symmetry.space_group_name_H-M   'P 1'
#
loop_
_entity.id
_entity.type
_entity.pdbx_description
1 polymer ?
#
loop_
_entity_poly.entity_id
_entity_poly.type
_entity_poly.pdbx_seq_one_letter_code
_entity_poly.pdbx_strand_id
1 'polypeptide(L)'
;MRSRTLVIGVVVAAGAAGAVAVALPASAAAGCRVGYQISSQWPGGFGANVTLTNLGDPISSWTVVWSYASGQTVTQAWNATVTQSGSTVTAKNAGYNGSVGTGASASFGFNGSWTGTNPVPTSFTLNGVSCTGTVTNSPTPTRTPASPTPTPTSGTPGGVPSDAAWVATGAWDQWTNNGYTVINDVWGGGAGPQTIWARTGMNWGVVAEHPRTSGVKSYPHTGKTLNRNLSTLSSVRSTFNVSVPGDGDWETAYDIWANNNAYEVMIWTNQHGAVGPIAESYDSNGAVPNARNVSAGGHTWNVYRGSNGANAVFSFVRTANTNSGTVDVLAVLNWLRTNGWWGDVTVGQVQFGFELSGTAGRSNFVCNSFTLDYS
;
A
#
# COMPACT_ATOMS: atom_id res chain seq x y z
N MET A 1 -15.93 -6.19 -107.17
CA MET A 1 -14.97 -6.71 -106.24
C MET A 1 -14.71 -5.66 -105.19
N ARG A 2 -15.26 -5.82 -104.05
CA ARG A 2 -15.22 -4.75 -102.95
C ARG A 2 -14.24 -5.21 -101.86
N SER A 3 -13.17 -4.41 -101.71
CA SER A 3 -12.21 -4.53 -100.64
C SER A 3 -12.81 -4.06 -99.32
N ARG A 4 -12.70 -4.84 -98.23
CA ARG A 4 -13.09 -4.43 -96.91
C ARG A 4 -11.81 -4.19 -96.10
N THR A 5 -11.65 -2.96 -95.68
CA THR A 5 -10.56 -2.52 -94.79
C THR A 5 -10.92 -2.85 -93.35
N LEU A 6 -10.04 -3.56 -92.67
CA LEU A 6 -10.18 -3.90 -91.22
C LEU A 6 -9.49 -2.78 -90.46
N VAL A 7 -10.25 -2.13 -89.58
CA VAL A 7 -9.70 -1.14 -88.64
C VAL A 7 -9.46 -1.87 -87.31
N ILE A 8 -8.18 -1.98 -86.85
CA ILE A 8 -7.78 -2.51 -85.55
C ILE A 8 -7.75 -1.35 -84.56
N GLY A 9 -8.69 -1.35 -83.59
CA GLY A 9 -8.71 -0.43 -82.51
C GLY A 9 -7.75 -0.90 -81.41
N VAL A 10 -6.76 -0.06 -81.06
CA VAL A 10 -5.88 -0.26 -79.90
C VAL A 10 -6.55 0.29 -78.66
N VAL A 11 -6.87 -0.57 -77.74
CA VAL A 11 -7.38 -0.19 -76.43
C VAL A 11 -6.16 0.02 -75.53
N VAL A 12 -5.90 1.24 -75.10
CA VAL A 12 -4.89 1.56 -74.04
C VAL A 12 -5.56 1.43 -72.71
N ALA A 13 -5.18 0.37 -71.95
CA ALA A 13 -5.58 0.21 -70.55
C ALA A 13 -4.67 1.09 -69.66
N ALA A 14 -5.24 2.14 -69.08
CA ALA A 14 -4.57 2.94 -68.05
C ALA A 14 -4.59 2.17 -66.74
N GLY A 15 -3.46 1.60 -66.33
CA GLY A 15 -3.28 0.99 -65.05
C GLY A 15 -3.15 2.05 -63.95
N ALA A 16 -4.14 2.14 -63.04
CA ALA A 16 -4.05 2.94 -61.84
C ALA A 16 -3.11 2.20 -60.86
N ALA A 17 -1.89 2.69 -60.69
CA ALA A 17 -1.01 2.25 -59.61
C ALA A 17 -1.53 2.76 -58.25
N GLY A 18 -2.25 1.93 -57.51
CA GLY A 18 -2.64 2.21 -56.14
C GLY A 18 -1.38 2.23 -55.23
N ALA A 19 -1.01 3.40 -54.75
CA ALA A 19 0.01 3.52 -53.70
C ALA A 19 -0.56 2.95 -52.40
N VAL A 20 -0.09 1.76 -51.99
CA VAL A 20 -0.32 1.24 -50.68
C VAL A 20 0.53 2.07 -49.69
N ALA A 21 -0.11 3.01 -48.97
CA ALA A 21 0.50 3.68 -47.82
C ALA A 21 0.68 2.67 -46.72
N VAL A 22 1.89 2.17 -46.52
CA VAL A 22 2.26 1.42 -45.34
C VAL A 22 2.24 2.43 -44.18
N ALA A 23 1.19 2.39 -43.37
CA ALA A 23 1.17 3.12 -42.08
C ALA A 23 2.30 2.57 -41.22
N LEU A 24 3.36 3.35 -41.04
CA LEU A 24 4.37 3.07 -40.04
C LEU A 24 3.65 3.07 -38.68
N PRO A 25 3.93 2.08 -37.79
CA PRO A 25 3.35 2.10 -36.46
C PRO A 25 3.77 3.42 -35.80
N ALA A 26 2.77 4.18 -35.32
CA ALA A 26 3.02 5.37 -34.55
C ALA A 26 3.94 4.97 -33.38
N SER A 27 5.10 5.62 -33.29
CA SER A 27 6.00 5.41 -32.16
C SER A 27 5.22 5.71 -30.90
N ALA A 28 5.14 4.72 -29.99
CA ALA A 28 4.46 4.84 -28.73
C ALA A 28 4.87 6.15 -28.03
N ALA A 29 3.91 6.93 -27.59
CA ALA A 29 4.18 8.14 -26.84
C ALA A 29 4.83 7.71 -25.52
N ALA A 30 6.09 8.07 -25.30
CA ALA A 30 6.77 7.85 -24.05
C ALA A 30 6.54 9.05 -23.13
N GLY A 31 6.01 8.80 -21.94
CA GLY A 31 5.78 9.85 -20.94
C GLY A 31 5.65 9.23 -19.57
N CYS A 32 6.14 9.93 -18.55
CA CYS A 32 6.03 9.48 -17.18
C CYS A 32 6.06 10.64 -16.20
N ARG A 33 5.47 10.40 -15.02
CA ARG A 33 5.63 11.23 -13.83
C ARG A 33 6.14 10.36 -12.70
N VAL A 34 7.08 10.89 -11.91
CA VAL A 34 7.53 10.25 -10.68
C VAL A 34 7.31 11.19 -9.51
N GLY A 35 6.54 10.73 -8.53
CA GLY A 35 6.44 11.34 -7.21
C GLY A 35 7.45 10.66 -6.29
N TYR A 36 8.32 11.44 -5.65
CA TYR A 36 9.25 10.95 -4.64
C TYR A 36 8.98 11.69 -3.35
N GLN A 37 8.64 10.97 -2.30
CA GLN A 37 8.30 11.55 -1.00
C GLN A 37 9.15 10.91 0.10
N ILE A 38 9.82 11.74 0.90
CA ILE A 38 10.41 11.27 2.16
C ILE A 38 9.25 11.07 3.14
N SER A 39 8.96 9.81 3.47
CA SER A 39 7.85 9.43 4.36
C SER A 39 8.22 9.56 5.83
N SER A 40 9.50 9.37 6.16
CA SER A 40 10.05 9.52 7.51
C SER A 40 11.54 9.86 7.44
N GLN A 41 12.05 10.57 8.46
CA GLN A 41 13.47 10.88 8.55
C GLN A 41 13.91 10.90 10.02
N TRP A 42 15.07 10.30 10.28
CA TRP A 42 15.72 10.24 11.59
C TRP A 42 17.23 10.46 11.43
N PRO A 43 17.98 10.67 12.52
CA PRO A 43 19.42 10.84 12.42
C PRO A 43 20.09 9.66 11.69
N GLY A 44 20.68 9.92 10.52
CA GLY A 44 21.40 8.95 9.70
C GLY A 44 20.51 8.07 8.81
N GLY A 45 19.17 8.19 8.84
CA GLY A 45 18.27 7.36 8.04
C GLY A 45 17.02 8.08 7.57
N PHE A 46 16.34 7.50 6.56
CA PHE A 46 15.06 7.97 6.05
C PHE A 46 14.27 6.84 5.40
N GLY A 47 12.96 6.99 5.38
CA GLY A 47 12.06 6.23 4.53
C GLY A 47 11.60 7.06 3.35
N ALA A 48 11.43 6.45 2.19
CA ALA A 48 10.88 7.13 1.02
C ALA A 48 9.86 6.26 0.28
N ASN A 49 8.81 6.91 -0.21
CA ASN A 49 7.83 6.34 -1.12
C ASN A 49 8.01 6.93 -2.50
N VAL A 50 7.97 6.07 -3.51
CA VAL A 50 8.08 6.47 -4.92
C VAL A 50 6.86 5.96 -5.67
N THR A 51 6.16 6.87 -6.35
CA THR A 51 5.03 6.55 -7.22
C THR A 51 5.38 6.94 -8.64
N LEU A 52 5.43 5.97 -9.53
CA LEU A 52 5.53 6.20 -10.96
C LEU A 52 4.13 6.21 -11.59
N THR A 53 3.85 7.17 -12.48
CA THR A 53 2.65 7.21 -13.31
C THR A 53 3.08 7.09 -14.76
N ASN A 54 2.56 6.10 -15.47
CA ASN A 54 2.80 5.94 -16.89
C ASN A 54 1.86 6.86 -17.68
N LEU A 55 2.40 7.84 -18.38
CA LEU A 55 1.64 8.78 -19.24
C LEU A 55 1.73 8.39 -20.73
N GLY A 56 2.51 7.36 -21.03
CA GLY A 56 2.67 6.79 -22.37
C GLY A 56 1.79 5.55 -22.59
N ASP A 57 2.16 4.74 -23.56
CA ASP A 57 1.48 3.48 -23.83
C ASP A 57 1.65 2.48 -22.68
N PRO A 58 0.75 1.49 -22.54
CA PRO A 58 0.85 0.47 -21.50
C PRO A 58 2.20 -0.26 -21.54
N ILE A 59 2.81 -0.42 -20.37
CA ILE A 59 4.08 -1.14 -20.19
C ILE A 59 3.84 -2.43 -19.41
N SER A 60 4.61 -3.47 -19.71
CA SER A 60 4.57 -4.77 -19.00
C SER A 60 5.66 -4.92 -17.95
N SER A 61 6.63 -4.00 -17.95
CA SER A 61 7.69 -3.92 -16.94
C SER A 61 8.18 -2.49 -16.81
N TRP A 62 8.72 -2.14 -15.64
CA TRP A 62 9.26 -0.83 -15.41
C TRP A 62 10.61 -0.87 -14.71
N THR A 63 11.44 0.09 -15.09
CA THR A 63 12.71 0.40 -14.43
C THR A 63 12.78 1.90 -14.22
N VAL A 64 12.80 2.33 -12.96
CA VAL A 64 12.97 3.74 -12.57
C VAL A 64 14.42 3.96 -12.15
N VAL A 65 15.05 5.01 -12.67
CA VAL A 65 16.43 5.37 -12.32
C VAL A 65 16.48 6.83 -11.87
N TRP A 66 17.25 7.08 -10.80
CA TRP A 66 17.58 8.42 -10.31
C TRP A 66 19.00 8.47 -9.74
N SER A 67 19.47 9.66 -9.43
CA SER A 67 20.77 9.85 -8.76
C SER A 67 20.62 10.72 -7.51
N TYR A 68 21.34 10.34 -6.47
CA TYR A 68 21.47 11.11 -5.26
C TYR A 68 22.59 12.16 -5.33
N ALA A 69 22.36 13.32 -4.76
CA ALA A 69 23.31 14.43 -4.78
C ALA A 69 24.24 14.49 -3.55
N SER A 70 23.90 13.78 -2.45
CA SER A 70 24.55 13.96 -1.14
C SER A 70 24.94 12.64 -0.46
N GLY A 71 25.31 11.61 -1.25
CA GLY A 71 25.80 10.35 -0.72
C GLY A 71 24.77 9.50 0.02
N GLN A 72 23.48 9.71 -0.25
CA GLN A 72 22.41 8.84 0.28
C GLN A 72 22.58 7.42 -0.27
N THR A 73 22.20 6.42 0.53
CA THR A 73 22.20 5.02 0.11
C THR A 73 20.86 4.36 0.42
N VAL A 74 20.41 3.46 -0.46
CA VAL A 74 19.24 2.61 -0.21
C VAL A 74 19.69 1.39 0.58
N THR A 75 19.01 1.09 1.69
CA THR A 75 19.36 -0.02 2.59
C THR A 75 18.39 -1.19 2.51
N GLN A 76 17.12 -0.91 2.24
CA GLN A 76 16.05 -1.90 2.13
C GLN A 76 14.97 -1.36 1.21
N ALA A 77 14.35 -2.21 0.38
CA ALA A 77 13.26 -1.81 -0.50
C ALA A 77 12.12 -2.83 -0.46
N TRP A 78 10.90 -2.37 -0.76
CA TRP A 78 9.70 -3.20 -0.92
C TRP A 78 8.93 -2.78 -2.18
N ASN A 79 8.21 -3.74 -2.77
CA ASN A 79 7.49 -3.61 -4.04
C ASN A 79 8.38 -3.27 -5.25
N ALA A 80 9.71 -3.38 -5.10
CA ALA A 80 10.70 -3.24 -6.16
C ALA A 80 11.99 -3.98 -5.79
N THR A 81 12.74 -4.41 -6.80
CA THR A 81 14.14 -4.79 -6.63
C THR A 81 14.98 -3.55 -6.87
N VAL A 82 15.70 -3.09 -5.84
CA VAL A 82 16.51 -1.87 -5.92
C VAL A 82 17.99 -2.22 -5.85
N THR A 83 18.77 -1.64 -6.74
CA THR A 83 20.24 -1.71 -6.76
C THR A 83 20.81 -0.30 -6.81
N GLN A 84 21.97 -0.09 -6.20
CA GLN A 84 22.66 1.20 -6.22
C GLN A 84 24.13 1.02 -6.59
N SER A 85 24.63 1.87 -7.47
CA SER A 85 26.03 1.97 -7.83
C SER A 85 26.47 3.42 -7.74
N GLY A 86 27.31 3.73 -6.75
CA GLY A 86 27.67 5.11 -6.44
C GLY A 86 26.42 5.93 -6.07
N SER A 87 26.20 7.04 -6.77
CA SER A 87 25.01 7.87 -6.58
C SER A 87 23.77 7.38 -7.34
N THR A 88 23.92 6.49 -8.31
CA THR A 88 22.84 6.05 -9.18
C THR A 88 22.06 4.89 -8.57
N VAL A 89 20.76 5.06 -8.42
CA VAL A 89 19.82 4.04 -7.94
C VAL A 89 18.96 3.56 -9.09
N THR A 90 18.79 2.25 -9.18
CA THR A 90 17.94 1.57 -10.17
C THR A 90 16.90 0.72 -9.44
N ALA A 91 15.63 1.04 -9.61
CA ALA A 91 14.50 0.27 -9.09
C ALA A 91 13.78 -0.43 -10.25
N LYS A 92 13.56 -1.73 -10.14
CA LYS A 92 12.82 -2.56 -11.10
C LYS A 92 11.58 -3.11 -10.44
N ASN A 93 10.52 -3.30 -11.22
CA ASN A 93 9.28 -3.90 -10.72
C ASN A 93 9.50 -5.25 -10.04
N ALA A 94 8.68 -5.55 -9.05
CA ALA A 94 8.49 -6.91 -8.55
C ALA A 94 7.67 -7.74 -9.57
N GLY A 95 7.66 -9.06 -9.42
CA GLY A 95 7.01 -9.95 -10.38
C GLY A 95 5.50 -9.71 -10.60
N TYR A 96 4.85 -9.03 -9.67
CA TYR A 96 3.39 -8.80 -9.67
C TYR A 96 2.95 -7.39 -10.08
N ASN A 97 3.84 -6.38 -10.13
CA ASN A 97 3.49 -4.98 -10.36
C ASN A 97 4.13 -4.36 -11.61
N GLY A 98 4.59 -5.19 -12.55
CA GLY A 98 5.28 -4.74 -13.75
C GLY A 98 4.34 -4.10 -14.78
N SER A 99 3.09 -4.55 -14.87
CA SER A 99 2.12 -4.06 -15.85
C SER A 99 1.50 -2.75 -15.38
N VAL A 100 1.72 -1.65 -16.14
CA VAL A 100 1.17 -0.34 -15.82
C VAL A 100 0.55 0.26 -17.09
N GLY A 101 -0.78 0.37 -17.09
CA GLY A 101 -1.55 0.96 -18.21
C GLY A 101 -1.30 2.47 -18.35
N THR A 102 -1.74 3.04 -19.45
CA THR A 102 -1.73 4.49 -19.69
C THR A 102 -2.53 5.22 -18.60
N GLY A 103 -1.93 6.20 -17.94
CA GLY A 103 -2.52 6.94 -16.81
C GLY A 103 -2.50 6.18 -15.48
N ALA A 104 -2.16 4.91 -15.48
CA ALA A 104 -2.05 4.11 -14.26
C ALA A 104 -0.71 4.35 -13.54
N SER A 105 -0.66 3.96 -12.26
CA SER A 105 0.51 4.14 -11.41
C SER A 105 0.94 2.83 -10.77
N ALA A 106 2.23 2.72 -10.48
CA ALA A 106 2.79 1.73 -9.57
C ALA A 106 3.59 2.44 -8.49
N SER A 107 3.64 1.85 -7.30
CA SER A 107 4.36 2.42 -6.16
C SER A 107 5.30 1.41 -5.54
N PHE A 108 6.40 1.90 -5.02
CA PHE A 108 7.34 1.16 -4.21
C PHE A 108 7.93 2.06 -3.13
N GLY A 109 8.54 1.47 -2.13
CA GLY A 109 9.19 2.24 -1.09
C GLY A 109 10.53 1.65 -0.71
N PHE A 110 11.29 2.41 0.07
CA PHE A 110 12.57 1.96 0.58
C PHE A 110 12.99 2.74 1.84
N ASN A 111 13.85 2.12 2.63
CA ASN A 111 14.64 2.78 3.65
C ASN A 111 16.02 3.13 3.07
N GLY A 112 16.54 4.26 3.49
CA GLY A 112 17.88 4.70 3.11
C GLY A 112 18.65 5.30 4.28
N SER A 113 19.94 5.51 4.07
CA SER A 113 20.80 6.25 5.00
C SER A 113 21.33 7.52 4.33
N TRP A 114 21.69 8.50 5.15
CA TRP A 114 22.26 9.77 4.73
C TRP A 114 23.24 10.31 5.76
N THR A 115 24.18 11.13 5.28
CA THR A 115 25.13 11.87 6.12
C THR A 115 25.14 13.34 5.67
N GLY A 116 24.96 14.26 6.60
CA GLY A 116 24.93 15.69 6.31
C GLY A 116 23.55 16.20 5.89
N THR A 117 23.12 15.97 4.64
CA THR A 117 21.82 16.39 4.11
C THR A 117 21.14 15.28 3.31
N ASN A 118 19.80 15.35 3.23
CA ASN A 118 19.00 14.39 2.50
C ASN A 118 18.10 15.10 1.45
N PRO A 119 18.68 15.69 0.40
CA PRO A 119 17.90 16.33 -0.65
C PRO A 119 17.15 15.30 -1.49
N VAL A 120 15.92 15.66 -1.90
CA VAL A 120 15.11 14.86 -2.81
C VAL A 120 15.74 14.87 -4.21
N PRO A 121 15.82 13.71 -4.91
CA PRO A 121 16.24 13.67 -6.30
C PRO A 121 15.36 14.54 -7.20
N THR A 122 15.97 15.22 -8.17
CA THR A 122 15.26 16.18 -9.04
C THR A 122 14.93 15.63 -10.42
N SER A 123 15.49 14.48 -10.80
CA SER A 123 15.30 13.88 -12.12
C SER A 123 15.16 12.37 -12.02
N PHE A 124 14.25 11.83 -12.83
CA PHE A 124 13.97 10.41 -12.92
C PHE A 124 13.82 9.98 -14.36
N THR A 125 14.15 8.72 -14.64
CA THR A 125 13.81 8.09 -15.92
C THR A 125 12.96 6.85 -15.68
N LEU A 126 12.03 6.57 -16.60
CA LEU A 126 11.26 5.33 -16.67
C LEU A 126 11.63 4.61 -17.97
N ASN A 127 12.16 3.40 -17.87
CA ASN A 127 12.61 2.60 -19.01
C ASN A 127 13.56 3.39 -19.94
N GLY A 128 14.42 4.23 -19.38
CA GLY A 128 15.37 5.06 -20.10
C GLY A 128 14.81 6.39 -20.64
N VAL A 129 13.51 6.64 -20.51
CA VAL A 129 12.87 7.90 -20.94
C VAL A 129 12.77 8.86 -19.74
N SER A 130 13.19 10.11 -19.93
CA SER A 130 13.11 11.15 -18.89
C SER A 130 11.65 11.45 -18.54
N CYS A 131 11.36 11.43 -17.24
CA CYS A 131 10.04 11.78 -16.73
C CYS A 131 9.90 13.31 -16.66
N THR A 132 8.86 13.85 -17.30
CA THR A 132 8.56 15.29 -17.36
C THR A 132 7.63 15.78 -16.25
N GLY A 133 7.27 14.91 -15.29
CA GLY A 133 6.38 15.24 -14.18
C GLY A 133 7.08 16.06 -13.10
N THR A 134 6.32 16.88 -12.41
CA THR A 134 6.78 17.68 -11.25
C THR A 134 7.21 16.75 -10.12
N VAL A 135 8.44 16.87 -9.68
CA VAL A 135 8.88 16.29 -8.40
C VAL A 135 8.19 17.08 -7.31
N THR A 136 7.23 16.50 -6.62
CA THR A 136 6.59 17.14 -5.47
C THR A 136 7.52 16.98 -4.28
N ASN A 137 8.31 18.01 -4.00
CA ASN A 137 8.98 18.16 -2.73
C ASN A 137 7.90 18.47 -1.69
N SER A 138 7.56 17.52 -0.85
CA SER A 138 6.81 17.84 0.37
C SER A 138 7.84 18.37 1.39
N PRO A 139 7.70 19.60 1.88
CA PRO A 139 8.68 20.16 2.80
C PRO A 139 8.63 19.45 4.15
N THR A 140 9.81 19.19 4.69
CA THR A 140 10.04 18.92 6.11
C THR A 140 9.25 19.91 6.96
N PRO A 141 8.52 19.51 8.01
CA PRO A 141 7.84 20.46 8.87
C PRO A 141 8.85 21.24 9.70
N THR A 142 9.27 22.39 9.18
CA THR A 142 9.87 23.43 10.00
C THR A 142 8.73 24.12 10.74
N ARG A 143 8.76 24.08 12.05
CA ARG A 143 7.83 24.78 12.93
C ARG A 143 7.90 26.27 12.64
N THR A 144 6.91 26.80 11.90
CA THR A 144 6.67 28.24 11.74
C THR A 144 5.31 28.58 12.33
N PRO A 145 5.16 29.75 13.00
CA PRO A 145 3.93 30.12 13.69
C PRO A 145 2.76 30.23 12.71
N ALA A 146 1.58 29.90 13.21
CA ALA A 146 0.31 29.88 12.51
C ALA A 146 0.08 31.10 11.62
N SER A 147 -0.11 30.87 10.33
CA SER A 147 -0.71 31.82 9.39
C SER A 147 -2.12 31.33 9.03
N PRO A 148 -3.07 32.24 8.75
CA PRO A 148 -4.49 31.91 8.79
C PRO A 148 -4.89 30.83 7.77
N THR A 149 -5.69 29.90 8.26
CA THR A 149 -6.41 28.85 7.55
C THR A 149 -7.01 29.33 6.24
N PRO A 150 -6.73 28.66 5.07
CA PRO A 150 -7.61 28.82 3.93
C PRO A 150 -8.96 28.19 4.27
N THR A 151 -10.01 28.96 4.19
CA THR A 151 -11.41 28.54 4.33
C THR A 151 -11.69 27.38 3.38
N PRO A 152 -12.09 26.19 3.86
CA PRO A 152 -12.52 25.11 3.00
C PRO A 152 -13.89 25.47 2.43
N THR A 153 -13.92 25.71 1.14
CA THR A 153 -15.20 25.76 0.40
C THR A 153 -15.65 24.34 0.14
N SER A 154 -16.82 24.03 0.65
CA SER A 154 -17.71 22.87 0.41
C SER A 154 -17.51 21.62 1.26
N GLY A 155 -18.50 21.41 2.12
CA GLY A 155 -19.05 20.13 2.56
C GLY A 155 -18.07 19.12 3.14
N THR A 156 -17.92 19.11 4.48
CA THR A 156 -17.35 17.95 5.18
C THR A 156 -18.00 16.68 4.63
N PRO A 157 -17.24 15.72 4.06
CA PRO A 157 -17.80 14.45 3.62
C PRO A 157 -18.55 13.82 4.80
N GLY A 158 -19.83 13.46 4.63
CA GLY A 158 -20.63 12.84 5.71
C GLY A 158 -19.86 11.71 6.35
N GLY A 159 -19.63 11.75 7.67
CA GLY A 159 -18.85 10.78 8.43
C GLY A 159 -17.52 11.29 8.99
N VAL A 160 -16.96 12.39 8.48
CA VAL A 160 -15.79 13.03 9.08
C VAL A 160 -16.25 13.99 10.17
N PRO A 161 -15.81 13.84 11.43
CA PRO A 161 -16.19 14.74 12.51
C PRO A 161 -15.62 16.15 12.30
N SER A 162 -16.43 17.17 12.63
CA SER A 162 -16.00 18.58 12.52
C SER A 162 -14.88 18.97 13.50
N ASP A 163 -14.68 18.16 14.55
CA ASP A 163 -13.66 18.34 15.58
C ASP A 163 -12.41 17.45 15.34
N ALA A 164 -12.26 16.86 14.15
CA ALA A 164 -11.06 16.12 13.79
C ALA A 164 -9.85 17.06 13.76
N ALA A 165 -8.79 16.69 14.48
CA ALA A 165 -7.53 17.42 14.52
C ALA A 165 -6.70 17.25 13.25
N TRP A 166 -6.94 16.16 12.52
CA TRP A 166 -6.28 15.83 11.27
C TRP A 166 -7.24 15.12 10.31
N VAL A 167 -7.19 15.48 9.03
CA VAL A 167 -7.96 14.87 7.94
C VAL A 167 -7.07 14.79 6.70
N ALA A 168 -7.08 13.66 6.02
CA ALA A 168 -6.27 13.45 4.83
C ALA A 168 -6.93 12.48 3.84
N THR A 169 -6.52 12.55 2.56
CA THR A 169 -7.03 11.71 1.47
C THR A 169 -5.94 11.05 0.65
N GLY A 170 -4.67 11.45 0.86
CA GLY A 170 -3.53 10.83 0.19
C GLY A 170 -3.35 9.39 0.66
N ALA A 171 -3.02 8.51 -0.28
CA ALA A 171 -2.94 7.06 -0.05
C ALA A 171 -2.03 6.68 1.13
N TRP A 172 -0.95 7.43 1.33
CA TRP A 172 0.08 7.18 2.35
C TRP A 172 0.16 8.30 3.39
N ASP A 173 -0.85 9.18 3.45
CA ASP A 173 -0.87 10.24 4.45
C ASP A 173 -0.87 9.66 5.85
N GLN A 174 -0.04 10.23 6.71
CA GLN A 174 0.14 9.79 8.08
C GLN A 174 0.24 10.96 9.05
N TRP A 175 -0.13 10.69 10.29
CA TRP A 175 -0.07 11.66 11.36
C TRP A 175 0.33 11.01 12.68
N THR A 176 1.31 11.59 13.36
CA THR A 176 1.79 11.07 14.64
C THR A 176 1.30 11.93 15.79
N ASN A 177 0.69 11.29 16.76
CA ASN A 177 0.18 11.92 17.97
C ASN A 177 0.31 10.98 19.17
N ASN A 178 0.87 11.48 20.28
CA ASN A 178 1.06 10.73 21.53
C ASN A 178 1.78 9.37 21.35
N GLY A 179 2.76 9.32 20.46
CA GLY A 179 3.54 8.11 20.20
C GLY A 179 2.82 7.07 19.33
N TYR A 180 1.64 7.36 18.82
CA TYR A 180 0.94 6.57 17.80
C TYR A 180 1.05 7.25 16.44
N THR A 181 1.18 6.46 15.39
CA THR A 181 1.11 6.92 14.01
C THR A 181 -0.16 6.37 13.36
N VAL A 182 -1.01 7.28 12.88
CA VAL A 182 -2.23 6.97 12.11
C VAL A 182 -1.89 7.10 10.63
N ILE A 183 -2.22 6.09 9.81
CA ILE A 183 -1.88 6.03 8.38
C ILE A 183 -3.12 5.67 7.57
N ASN A 184 -3.32 6.34 6.41
CA ASN A 184 -4.43 6.08 5.50
C ASN A 184 -4.28 4.76 4.72
N ASP A 185 -3.08 4.39 4.35
CA ASP A 185 -2.61 3.11 3.82
C ASP A 185 -3.51 2.49 2.73
N VAL A 186 -3.65 3.20 1.61
CA VAL A 186 -4.40 2.75 0.43
C VAL A 186 -3.44 2.27 -0.65
N TRP A 187 -3.39 0.98 -0.91
CA TRP A 187 -2.41 0.37 -1.82
C TRP A 187 -3.00 -0.63 -2.83
N GLY A 188 -4.23 -1.10 -2.61
CA GLY A 188 -4.82 -2.15 -3.42
C GLY A 188 -5.24 -1.68 -4.82
N GLY A 189 -5.08 -2.54 -5.80
CA GLY A 189 -5.50 -2.27 -7.18
C GLY A 189 -7.00 -2.00 -7.28
N GLY A 190 -7.38 -0.90 -7.94
CA GLY A 190 -8.77 -0.47 -8.09
C GLY A 190 -9.40 0.06 -6.81
N ALA A 191 -8.60 0.50 -5.82
CA ALA A 191 -9.13 1.18 -4.64
C ALA A 191 -9.92 2.43 -5.06
N GLY A 192 -11.06 2.64 -4.39
CA GLY A 192 -11.87 3.84 -4.51
C GLY A 192 -11.41 4.93 -3.54
N PRO A 193 -12.17 6.04 -3.44
CA PRO A 193 -11.83 7.15 -2.56
C PRO A 193 -11.88 6.74 -1.08
N GLN A 194 -10.90 7.23 -0.33
CA GLN A 194 -10.80 7.06 1.11
C GLN A 194 -10.35 8.37 1.77
N THR A 195 -11.01 8.72 2.87
CA THR A 195 -10.67 9.87 3.71
C THR A 195 -10.44 9.38 5.12
N ILE A 196 -9.24 9.56 5.65
CA ILE A 196 -8.90 9.28 7.03
C ILE A 196 -8.99 10.56 7.86
N TRP A 197 -9.42 10.43 9.11
CA TRP A 197 -9.47 11.52 10.07
C TRP A 197 -9.01 11.04 11.44
N ALA A 198 -8.47 11.93 12.26
CA ALA A 198 -8.11 11.60 13.63
C ALA A 198 -8.36 12.80 14.56
N ARG A 199 -8.87 12.52 15.77
CA ARG A 199 -8.85 13.42 16.92
C ARG A 199 -7.56 13.27 17.69
N THR A 200 -7.12 12.01 17.86
CA THR A 200 -5.85 11.63 18.48
C THR A 200 -5.31 10.39 17.79
N GLY A 201 -4.07 10.00 18.06
CA GLY A 201 -3.53 8.73 17.57
C GLY A 201 -4.29 7.48 18.07
N MET A 202 -5.14 7.64 19.07
CA MET A 202 -5.95 6.58 19.69
C MET A 202 -7.45 6.68 19.36
N ASN A 203 -7.91 7.79 18.75
CA ASN A 203 -9.29 8.02 18.30
C ASN A 203 -9.27 8.59 16.89
N TRP A 204 -9.66 7.78 15.92
CA TRP A 204 -9.58 8.08 14.51
C TRP A 204 -10.62 7.26 13.71
N GLY A 205 -10.72 7.51 12.44
CA GLY A 205 -11.59 6.72 11.57
C GLY A 205 -11.36 7.01 10.10
N VAL A 206 -12.06 6.25 9.28
CA VAL A 206 -11.98 6.35 7.83
C VAL A 206 -13.37 6.31 7.21
N VAL A 207 -13.56 7.14 6.19
CA VAL A 207 -14.69 7.09 5.28
C VAL A 207 -14.17 6.53 3.97
N ALA A 208 -14.60 5.33 3.60
CA ALA A 208 -14.13 4.62 2.42
C ALA A 208 -15.27 4.25 1.47
N GLU A 209 -14.98 4.26 0.18
CA GLU A 209 -15.89 3.81 -0.87
C GLU A 209 -15.10 2.96 -1.88
N HIS A 210 -14.79 1.74 -1.49
CA HIS A 210 -14.03 0.79 -2.30
C HIS A 210 -14.95 -0.16 -3.08
N PRO A 211 -14.71 -0.37 -4.38
CA PRO A 211 -15.49 -1.35 -5.13
C PRO A 211 -15.23 -2.77 -4.60
N ARG A 212 -16.28 -3.59 -4.56
CA ARG A 212 -16.22 -5.02 -4.17
C ARG A 212 -15.63 -5.82 -5.33
N THR A 213 -14.34 -5.72 -5.51
CA THR A 213 -13.54 -6.49 -6.48
C THR A 213 -12.49 -7.30 -5.73
N SER A 214 -11.77 -8.19 -6.40
CA SER A 214 -10.76 -9.03 -5.75
C SER A 214 -9.65 -8.22 -5.07
N GLY A 215 -9.16 -8.74 -3.96
CA GLY A 215 -8.00 -8.25 -3.21
C GLY A 215 -8.30 -7.07 -2.28
N VAL A 216 -7.45 -6.94 -1.29
CA VAL A 216 -7.48 -5.85 -0.32
C VAL A 216 -7.23 -4.51 -1.00
N LYS A 217 -7.92 -3.47 -0.57
CA LYS A 217 -7.82 -2.10 -1.09
C LYS A 217 -6.99 -1.19 -0.20
N SER A 218 -7.13 -1.35 1.11
CA SER A 218 -6.44 -0.50 2.09
C SER A 218 -6.38 -1.17 3.45
N TYR A 219 -5.42 -0.72 4.27
CA TYR A 219 -5.37 -1.02 5.69
C TYR A 219 -5.13 0.25 6.51
N PRO A 220 -6.10 1.18 6.59
CA PRO A 220 -6.00 2.32 7.49
C PRO A 220 -5.86 1.84 8.92
N HIS A 221 -4.84 2.34 9.61
CA HIS A 221 -4.48 1.84 10.94
C HIS A 221 -3.84 2.90 11.82
N THR A 222 -3.77 2.61 13.10
CA THR A 222 -2.90 3.25 14.08
C THR A 222 -1.89 2.25 14.61
N GLY A 223 -0.70 2.68 15.02
CA GLY A 223 0.31 1.75 15.53
C GLY A 223 1.44 2.41 16.30
N LYS A 224 2.22 1.55 16.95
CA LYS A 224 3.48 1.90 17.63
C LYS A 224 4.61 1.01 17.17
N THR A 225 5.80 1.60 17.10
CA THR A 225 7.07 0.86 16.91
C THR A 225 7.62 0.45 18.27
N LEU A 226 7.89 -0.84 18.43
CA LEU A 226 8.48 -1.42 19.64
C LEU A 226 9.99 -1.63 19.47
N ASN A 227 10.41 -2.30 18.40
CA ASN A 227 11.78 -2.69 18.10
C ASN A 227 12.44 -3.41 19.31
N ARG A 228 11.77 -4.43 19.85
CA ARG A 228 12.20 -5.20 21.00
C ARG A 228 12.21 -6.69 20.68
N ASN A 229 13.22 -7.41 21.18
CA ASN A 229 13.20 -8.87 21.14
C ASN A 229 12.06 -9.41 21.98
N LEU A 230 11.34 -10.40 21.45
CA LEU A 230 10.19 -11.01 22.11
C LEU A 230 10.53 -11.54 23.50
N SER A 231 11.75 -12.10 23.68
CA SER A 231 12.24 -12.60 24.97
C SER A 231 12.49 -11.50 26.01
N THR A 232 12.61 -10.25 25.60
CA THR A 232 12.85 -9.11 26.51
C THR A 232 11.55 -8.38 26.90
N LEU A 233 10.43 -8.74 26.27
CA LEU A 233 9.13 -8.16 26.58
C LEU A 233 8.49 -8.89 27.75
N SER A 234 8.11 -8.14 28.78
CA SER A 234 7.39 -8.66 29.95
C SER A 234 5.87 -8.45 29.85
N SER A 235 5.42 -7.50 29.02
CA SER A 235 4.02 -7.21 28.74
C SER A 235 3.88 -6.56 27.36
N VAL A 236 2.85 -6.96 26.61
CA VAL A 236 2.31 -6.21 25.45
C VAL A 236 0.80 -6.37 25.52
N ARG A 237 0.10 -5.35 25.98
CA ARG A 237 -1.36 -5.36 26.17
C ARG A 237 -2.01 -4.24 25.38
N SER A 238 -3.14 -4.55 24.78
CA SER A 238 -3.92 -3.60 23.99
C SER A 238 -5.38 -3.64 24.39
N THR A 239 -6.02 -2.46 24.38
CA THR A 239 -7.48 -2.34 24.42
C THR A 239 -7.97 -1.68 23.15
N PHE A 240 -9.14 -2.07 22.66
CA PHE A 240 -9.76 -1.48 21.48
C PHE A 240 -11.26 -1.35 21.64
N ASN A 241 -11.82 -0.36 20.97
CA ASN A 241 -13.25 -0.19 20.77
C ASN A 241 -13.48 0.44 19.40
N VAL A 242 -14.27 -0.22 18.56
CA VAL A 242 -14.52 0.21 17.19
C VAL A 242 -16.01 0.26 16.88
N SER A 243 -16.37 1.09 15.89
CA SER A 243 -17.66 1.08 15.22
C SER A 243 -17.43 0.77 13.75
N VAL A 244 -18.07 -0.27 13.24
CA VAL A 244 -17.89 -0.77 11.87
C VAL A 244 -19.26 -0.92 11.19
N PRO A 245 -19.33 -0.82 9.86
CA PRO A 245 -20.58 -1.03 9.12
C PRO A 245 -21.05 -2.50 9.20
N GLY A 246 -22.34 -2.70 9.01
CA GLY A 246 -22.96 -4.03 8.96
C GLY A 246 -22.96 -4.69 7.59
N ASP A 247 -22.22 -4.12 6.61
CA ASP A 247 -22.09 -4.63 5.25
C ASP A 247 -20.69 -4.30 4.71
N GLY A 248 -20.29 -4.92 3.59
CA GLY A 248 -18.96 -4.79 3.01
C GLY A 248 -18.14 -6.06 3.19
N ASP A 249 -16.90 -6.02 2.71
CA ASP A 249 -15.90 -7.08 2.83
C ASP A 249 -14.69 -6.48 3.55
N TRP A 250 -14.57 -6.77 4.84
CA TRP A 250 -13.58 -6.12 5.71
C TRP A 250 -13.29 -6.96 6.97
N GLU A 251 -12.14 -6.72 7.58
CA GLU A 251 -11.80 -7.17 8.92
C GLU A 251 -11.24 -6.05 9.80
N THR A 252 -11.44 -6.20 11.12
CA THR A 252 -10.75 -5.42 12.15
C THR A 252 -9.64 -6.27 12.72
N ALA A 253 -8.41 -5.83 12.50
CA ALA A 253 -7.23 -6.63 12.79
C ALA A 253 -6.11 -5.82 13.43
N TYR A 254 -5.31 -6.50 14.25
CA TYR A 254 -3.91 -6.13 14.45
C TYR A 254 -3.11 -6.66 13.27
N ASP A 255 -2.05 -5.92 12.93
CA ASP A 255 -1.00 -6.35 12.04
C ASP A 255 0.34 -6.09 12.74
N ILE A 256 1.10 -7.17 12.98
CA ILE A 256 2.31 -7.14 13.80
C ILE A 256 3.48 -7.62 12.95
N TRP A 257 4.40 -6.73 12.72
CA TRP A 257 5.58 -6.97 11.91
C TRP A 257 6.77 -7.36 12.77
N ALA A 258 7.46 -8.43 12.40
CA ALA A 258 8.63 -8.90 13.12
C ALA A 258 9.81 -9.26 12.18
N ASN A 259 11.04 -9.20 12.72
CA ASN A 259 12.31 -9.49 12.02
C ASN A 259 12.42 -8.77 10.68
N ASN A 260 12.31 -7.43 10.69
CA ASN A 260 12.36 -6.59 9.47
C ASN A 260 11.35 -7.06 8.41
N ASN A 261 10.12 -7.29 8.84
CA ASN A 261 8.98 -7.72 8.02
C ASN A 261 9.12 -9.14 7.40
N ALA A 262 10.01 -9.99 7.93
CA ALA A 262 10.05 -11.39 7.53
C ALA A 262 8.81 -12.17 8.01
N TYR A 263 8.18 -11.68 9.07
CA TYR A 263 6.97 -12.24 9.67
C TYR A 263 5.90 -11.17 9.83
N GLU A 264 4.68 -11.55 9.48
CA GLU A 264 3.44 -10.81 9.66
C GLU A 264 2.52 -11.62 10.57
N VAL A 265 2.06 -11.04 11.66
CA VAL A 265 1.08 -11.69 12.55
C VAL A 265 -0.18 -10.85 12.59
N MET A 266 -1.25 -11.39 12.02
CA MET A 266 -2.58 -10.78 12.04
C MET A 266 -3.40 -11.34 13.20
N ILE A 267 -4.08 -10.47 13.95
CA ILE A 267 -5.05 -10.86 14.99
C ILE A 267 -6.40 -10.25 14.64
N TRP A 268 -7.27 -11.04 14.01
CA TRP A 268 -8.59 -10.61 13.55
C TRP A 268 -9.62 -10.66 14.69
N THR A 269 -10.05 -9.50 15.13
CA THR A 269 -11.05 -9.40 16.22
C THR A 269 -12.49 -9.42 15.72
N ASN A 270 -12.69 -8.98 14.47
CA ASN A 270 -13.97 -8.98 13.78
C ASN A 270 -13.74 -9.09 12.28
N GLN A 271 -14.73 -9.62 11.55
CA GLN A 271 -14.73 -9.73 10.09
C GLN A 271 -16.15 -9.72 9.55
N HIS A 272 -16.32 -9.30 8.31
CA HIS A 272 -17.56 -9.31 7.58
C HIS A 272 -17.35 -9.54 6.08
N GLY A 273 -18.30 -10.26 5.46
CA GLY A 273 -18.32 -10.49 4.01
C GLY A 273 -17.31 -11.52 3.51
N ALA A 274 -16.86 -11.34 2.29
CA ALA A 274 -16.01 -12.29 1.58
C ALA A 274 -14.51 -12.03 1.84
N VAL A 275 -14.08 -12.19 3.09
CA VAL A 275 -12.69 -12.10 3.52
C VAL A 275 -12.21 -13.44 4.08
N GLY A 276 -10.92 -13.70 4.02
CA GLY A 276 -10.34 -14.94 4.55
C GLY A 276 -8.83 -14.82 4.73
N PRO A 277 -8.28 -15.47 5.77
CA PRO A 277 -6.86 -15.39 6.08
C PRO A 277 -6.01 -16.11 5.01
N ILE A 278 -4.76 -15.69 4.89
CA ILE A 278 -3.74 -16.41 4.14
C ILE A 278 -3.47 -17.74 4.86
N ALA A 279 -3.52 -18.86 4.12
CA ALA A 279 -3.36 -20.21 4.66
C ALA A 279 -2.46 -21.08 3.77
N GLU A 280 -1.90 -22.15 4.34
CA GLU A 280 -1.14 -23.17 3.59
C GLU A 280 -2.05 -24.05 2.74
N SER A 281 -3.32 -24.21 3.13
CA SER A 281 -4.29 -25.04 2.42
C SER A 281 -5.68 -24.42 2.42
N TYR A 282 -6.45 -24.74 1.38
CA TYR A 282 -7.82 -24.30 1.18
C TYR A 282 -8.69 -25.48 0.79
N ASP A 283 -9.93 -25.49 1.26
CA ASP A 283 -10.96 -26.44 0.85
C ASP A 283 -12.19 -25.72 0.26
N SER A 284 -13.29 -26.41 0.05
CA SER A 284 -14.53 -25.82 -0.49
C SER A 284 -15.14 -24.74 0.41
N ASN A 285 -14.74 -24.66 1.68
CA ASN A 285 -15.21 -23.67 2.65
C ASN A 285 -14.22 -22.53 2.86
N GLY A 286 -13.09 -22.49 2.13
CA GLY A 286 -12.05 -21.48 2.22
C GLY A 286 -10.77 -21.96 2.92
N ALA A 287 -10.10 -21.07 3.63
CA ALA A 287 -8.84 -21.34 4.31
C ALA A 287 -9.00 -22.40 5.42
N VAL A 288 -8.09 -23.37 5.46
CA VAL A 288 -8.08 -24.44 6.47
C VAL A 288 -7.14 -24.05 7.61
N PRO A 289 -7.63 -23.93 8.88
CA PRO A 289 -6.77 -23.57 9.99
C PRO A 289 -5.78 -24.70 10.37
N ASN A 290 -4.55 -24.32 10.64
CA ASN A 290 -3.51 -25.21 11.16
C ASN A 290 -3.77 -25.60 12.62
N ALA A 291 -4.44 -24.75 13.41
CA ALA A 291 -4.89 -25.04 14.76
C ALA A 291 -6.26 -24.41 15.03
N ARG A 292 -7.13 -25.15 15.75
CA ARG A 292 -8.50 -24.73 16.05
C ARG A 292 -8.67 -24.51 17.55
N ASN A 293 -9.55 -23.56 17.91
CA ASN A 293 -9.94 -23.28 19.30
C ASN A 293 -8.74 -23.00 20.24
N VAL A 294 -7.74 -22.31 19.71
CA VAL A 294 -6.55 -21.93 20.48
C VAL A 294 -6.91 -20.85 21.49
N SER A 295 -6.65 -21.10 22.77
CA SER A 295 -6.75 -20.07 23.82
C SER A 295 -5.44 -19.32 23.93
N ALA A 296 -5.43 -18.05 23.58
CA ALA A 296 -4.29 -17.15 23.73
C ALA A 296 -4.77 -15.70 23.90
N GLY A 297 -4.05 -14.89 24.69
CA GLY A 297 -4.33 -13.46 24.83
C GLY A 297 -5.71 -13.08 25.36
N GLY A 298 -6.37 -14.00 26.07
CA GLY A 298 -7.72 -13.81 26.66
C GLY A 298 -8.88 -14.17 25.72
N HIS A 299 -8.58 -14.75 24.55
CA HIS A 299 -9.58 -15.08 23.53
C HIS A 299 -9.35 -16.47 22.93
N THR A 300 -10.31 -16.93 22.11
CA THR A 300 -10.23 -18.21 21.40
C THR A 300 -10.14 -17.94 19.89
N TRP A 301 -9.20 -18.63 19.23
CA TRP A 301 -8.82 -18.39 17.85
C TRP A 301 -8.79 -19.67 17.00
N ASN A 302 -9.11 -19.57 15.74
CA ASN A 302 -8.59 -20.47 14.72
C ASN A 302 -7.32 -19.84 14.15
N VAL A 303 -6.24 -20.62 14.09
CA VAL A 303 -4.92 -20.10 13.71
C VAL A 303 -4.51 -20.69 12.38
N TYR A 304 -4.09 -19.82 11.48
CA TYR A 304 -3.65 -20.12 10.14
C TYR A 304 -2.20 -19.71 9.96
N ARG A 305 -1.49 -20.37 9.10
CA ARG A 305 -0.19 -19.94 8.61
C ARG A 305 -0.12 -20.10 7.11
N GLY A 306 0.64 -19.24 6.45
CA GLY A 306 0.86 -19.26 5.03
C GLY A 306 1.92 -18.25 4.63
N SER A 307 1.90 -17.84 3.38
CA SER A 307 2.80 -16.81 2.86
C SER A 307 2.07 -15.98 1.82
N ASN A 308 2.33 -14.67 1.83
CA ASN A 308 1.91 -13.76 0.77
C ASN A 308 2.94 -13.67 -0.38
N GLY A 309 3.96 -14.54 -0.37
CA GLY A 309 5.07 -14.55 -1.33
C GLY A 309 6.27 -13.70 -0.91
N ALA A 310 6.12 -12.79 0.05
CA ALA A 310 7.19 -11.97 0.60
C ALA A 310 7.48 -12.30 2.08
N ASN A 311 6.43 -12.57 2.85
CA ASN A 311 6.47 -12.79 4.29
C ASN A 311 5.84 -14.13 4.65
N ALA A 312 6.26 -14.72 5.76
CA ALA A 312 5.47 -15.73 6.45
C ALA A 312 4.34 -15.03 7.22
N VAL A 313 3.10 -15.47 7.03
CA VAL A 313 1.90 -14.87 7.62
C VAL A 313 1.27 -15.83 8.60
N PHE A 314 0.97 -15.34 9.80
CA PHE A 314 0.26 -16.08 10.86
C PHE A 314 -1.01 -15.31 11.22
N SER A 315 -2.19 -15.90 10.99
CA SER A 315 -3.46 -15.24 11.26
C SER A 315 -4.21 -15.92 12.39
N PHE A 316 -4.49 -15.18 13.46
CA PHE A 316 -5.36 -15.58 14.57
C PHE A 316 -6.74 -15.00 14.30
N VAL A 317 -7.66 -15.81 13.79
CA VAL A 317 -9.04 -15.41 13.48
C VAL A 317 -9.93 -15.79 14.65
N ARG A 318 -10.59 -14.80 15.24
CA ARG A 318 -11.42 -15.02 16.42
C ARG A 318 -12.61 -15.91 16.12
N THR A 319 -12.94 -16.84 17.02
CA THR A 319 -14.08 -17.73 16.86
C THR A 319 -15.45 -17.03 17.08
N ALA A 320 -15.43 -15.82 17.65
CA ALA A 320 -16.61 -14.97 17.82
C ALA A 320 -16.22 -13.50 17.64
N ASN A 321 -16.83 -12.82 16.68
CA ASN A 321 -16.59 -11.41 16.36
C ASN A 321 -16.83 -10.48 17.56
N THR A 322 -15.96 -9.46 17.71
CA THR A 322 -16.13 -8.42 18.73
C THR A 322 -15.62 -7.07 18.24
N ASN A 323 -16.33 -6.02 18.64
CA ASN A 323 -15.98 -4.63 18.35
C ASN A 323 -15.24 -3.95 19.52
N SER A 324 -15.03 -4.65 20.62
CA SER A 324 -14.29 -4.12 21.76
C SER A 324 -13.68 -5.22 22.60
N GLY A 325 -12.58 -4.91 23.28
CA GLY A 325 -11.96 -5.86 24.18
C GLY A 325 -10.54 -5.48 24.54
N THR A 326 -9.91 -6.37 25.29
CA THR A 326 -8.48 -6.32 25.63
C THR A 326 -7.81 -7.57 25.08
N VAL A 327 -6.67 -7.40 24.42
CA VAL A 327 -5.84 -8.50 23.90
C VAL A 327 -4.50 -8.47 24.61
N ASP A 328 -4.11 -9.58 25.22
CA ASP A 328 -2.72 -9.81 25.63
C ASP A 328 -1.93 -10.26 24.38
N VAL A 329 -1.39 -9.28 23.67
CA VAL A 329 -0.66 -9.47 22.41
C VAL A 329 0.58 -10.33 22.65
N LEU A 330 1.28 -10.13 23.80
CA LEU A 330 2.47 -10.93 24.13
C LEU A 330 2.14 -12.42 24.26
N ALA A 331 0.99 -12.76 24.84
CA ALA A 331 0.56 -14.15 24.95
C ALA A 331 0.29 -14.79 23.57
N VAL A 332 -0.27 -14.03 22.62
CA VAL A 332 -0.47 -14.48 21.24
C VAL A 332 0.87 -14.72 20.55
N LEU A 333 1.82 -13.78 20.64
CA LEU A 333 3.15 -13.91 20.06
C LEU A 333 3.93 -15.08 20.68
N ASN A 334 3.84 -15.25 21.99
CA ASN A 334 4.49 -16.38 22.69
C ASN A 334 3.85 -17.73 22.34
N TRP A 335 2.57 -17.77 21.97
CA TRP A 335 1.96 -19.00 21.47
C TRP A 335 2.67 -19.51 20.20
N LEU A 336 3.00 -18.63 19.24
CA LEU A 336 3.76 -18.99 18.05
C LEU A 336 5.14 -19.54 18.40
N ARG A 337 5.83 -18.92 19.36
CA ARG A 337 7.15 -19.36 19.84
C ARG A 337 7.07 -20.73 20.51
N THR A 338 6.11 -20.92 21.40
CA THR A 338 5.94 -22.16 22.16
C THR A 338 5.59 -23.33 21.25
N ASN A 339 4.86 -23.08 20.15
CA ASN A 339 4.50 -24.11 19.18
C ASN A 339 5.54 -24.29 18.06
N GLY A 340 6.70 -23.64 18.15
CA GLY A 340 7.81 -23.80 17.21
C GLY A 340 7.56 -23.22 15.82
N TRP A 341 6.63 -22.25 15.70
CA TRP A 341 6.32 -21.59 14.43
C TRP A 341 7.31 -20.46 14.12
N TRP A 342 7.91 -19.91 15.12
CA TRP A 342 9.05 -18.98 15.03
C TRP A 342 9.97 -19.11 16.25
N GLY A 343 11.14 -18.45 16.22
CA GLY A 343 12.09 -18.40 17.33
C GLY A 343 11.93 -17.15 18.21
N ASP A 344 13.05 -16.65 18.72
CA ASP A 344 13.09 -15.33 19.35
C ASP A 344 13.22 -14.26 18.26
N VAL A 345 12.15 -13.53 18.04
CA VAL A 345 12.04 -12.51 17.00
C VAL A 345 12.12 -11.11 17.57
N THR A 346 12.58 -10.16 16.77
CA THR A 346 12.43 -8.75 17.09
C THR A 346 11.04 -8.29 16.63
N VAL A 347 10.17 -7.94 17.59
CA VAL A 347 8.86 -7.31 17.34
C VAL A 347 9.13 -5.88 16.93
N GLY A 348 8.87 -5.56 15.66
CA GLY A 348 9.13 -4.25 15.08
C GLY A 348 8.01 -3.26 15.36
N GLN A 349 6.83 -3.55 14.82
CA GLN A 349 5.67 -2.67 14.88
C GLN A 349 4.40 -3.45 15.26
N VAL A 350 3.54 -2.84 16.04
CA VAL A 350 2.19 -3.33 16.35
C VAL A 350 1.20 -2.30 15.86
N GLN A 351 0.40 -2.68 14.89
CA GLN A 351 -0.63 -1.87 14.24
C GLN A 351 -2.02 -2.41 14.61
N PHE A 352 -3.05 -1.56 14.50
CA PHE A 352 -4.45 -1.93 14.66
C PHE A 352 -5.32 -1.08 13.74
N GLY A 353 -6.19 -1.71 12.98
CA GLY A 353 -6.98 -1.01 12.01
C GLY A 353 -8.05 -1.84 11.32
N PHE A 354 -8.40 -1.40 10.11
CA PHE A 354 -9.43 -1.99 9.29
C PHE A 354 -8.84 -2.41 7.94
N GLU A 355 -8.76 -3.71 7.67
CA GLU A 355 -8.39 -4.16 6.32
C GLU A 355 -9.66 -4.18 5.46
N LEU A 356 -9.65 -3.42 4.37
CA LEU A 356 -10.82 -3.17 3.53
C LEU A 356 -10.61 -3.80 2.16
N SER A 357 -11.40 -4.83 1.87
CA SER A 357 -11.45 -5.48 0.54
C SER A 357 -12.56 -4.90 -0.34
N GLY A 358 -13.64 -4.37 0.27
CA GLY A 358 -14.71 -3.70 -0.43
C GLY A 358 -15.74 -3.10 0.52
N THR A 359 -16.43 -2.04 0.10
CA THR A 359 -17.46 -1.39 0.91
C THR A 359 -18.83 -1.44 0.22
N ALA A 360 -19.91 -1.34 1.01
CA ALA A 360 -21.27 -1.18 0.48
C ALA A 360 -21.55 0.30 0.21
N GLY A 361 -20.96 0.84 -0.85
CA GLY A 361 -20.92 2.28 -1.09
C GLY A 361 -20.06 2.99 -0.03
N ARG A 362 -20.40 4.24 0.27
CA ARG A 362 -19.68 5.05 1.24
C ARG A 362 -19.88 4.56 2.65
N SER A 363 -18.85 4.03 3.29
CA SER A 363 -18.91 3.37 4.59
C SER A 363 -17.96 4.03 5.60
N ASN A 364 -18.37 4.04 6.88
CA ASN A 364 -17.60 4.62 7.99
C ASN A 364 -17.05 3.51 8.88
N PHE A 365 -15.76 3.58 9.17
CA PHE A 365 -15.08 2.76 10.15
C PHE A 365 -14.46 3.67 11.19
N VAL A 366 -14.70 3.43 12.46
CA VAL A 366 -14.26 4.32 13.54
C VAL A 366 -13.55 3.51 14.61
N CYS A 367 -12.32 3.88 14.92
CA CYS A 367 -11.62 3.49 16.13
C CYS A 367 -11.98 4.50 17.23
N ASN A 368 -12.95 4.13 18.08
CA ASN A 368 -13.40 4.98 19.18
C ASN A 368 -12.33 5.12 20.25
N SER A 369 -11.57 4.05 20.49
CA SER A 369 -10.39 4.07 21.36
C SER A 369 -9.46 2.90 21.05
N PHE A 370 -8.16 3.16 21.12
CA PHE A 370 -7.12 2.16 21.05
C PHE A 370 -6.00 2.49 22.02
N THR A 371 -5.51 1.51 22.77
CA THR A 371 -4.30 1.64 23.58
C THR A 371 -3.39 0.45 23.35
N LEU A 372 -2.08 0.70 23.41
CA LEU A 372 -1.06 -0.32 23.36
C LEU A 372 0.02 0.04 24.39
N ASP A 373 0.14 -0.78 25.43
CA ASP A 373 1.13 -0.64 26.49
C ASP A 373 2.09 -1.83 26.46
N TYR A 374 3.38 -1.56 26.63
CA TYR A 374 4.41 -2.59 26.62
C TYR A 374 5.55 -2.26 27.60
N SER A 375 6.19 -3.28 28.11
CA SER A 375 7.33 -3.19 29.04
C SER A 375 8.33 -4.31 28.82
#